data_88acfa2b1e3a327c5a9aa63d28b91d90
#
_entry.id   88acfa2b1e3a327c5a9aa63d28b91d90
#
_cell.length_a   1.000
_cell.length_b   1.000
_cell.length_c   1.000
_cell.angle_alpha   90.00
_cell.angle_beta   90.00
_cell.angle_gamma   90.00
#
_symmetry.space_group_name_H-M   'P 1'
#
loop_
_entity.id
_entity.type
_entity.pdbx_description
1 polymer ?
#
loop_
_entity_poly.entity_id
_entity_poly.type
_entity_poly.pdbx_seq_one_letter_code
_entity_poly.pdbx_strand_id
1 'polypeptide(L)'
;MNLSKGGFLMETKLNYKRTFLIGLAFLSICSFWQMYDNIIPLILQNTYHLGETMTGAVMALDNVLAIFLLPVFGTLSDKVHTKLGRRMPFIVSGTILAVIFMMLLPMIDNAEKARWGTVESFSNQVIFLAVLFFTLVSMGLYRSPAVALMPDVTPNHLRSRANAVINLMGAVGGVYALIMIKVLVGKGETPDYLPLFASIAAVMAIAVGILVMTIRENKLREEVEKAEAAIAETIEEKAMAEGVEAVGEIEAVGDTGAVKASDGKKQTGKTEGTKGMPKEVKRSMYFMLASIFLWFTAYNAVTTAFSRYTKVVWKMEGGSFANCLMVATVAAILSYIPIGNISAKIGRKKTIMGGVLLMAACYGGAIFAREYHPIINVAFALIGVAWAAINVNSYPMIVAMSSGSDVGKFTGTYYTFSMAAQILTPVLSGFLLENVSYNTLFPYALFFSLMAFLTMTQVRHGDVKPQKKESILENFDVDD
;
A
#
# COMPACT_ATOMS: atom_id res chain seq x y z
N MET A 1 14.84 38.08 -17.52
CA MET A 1 14.42 39.37 -16.96
C MET A 1 14.18 39.19 -15.49
N ASN A 2 15.10 39.69 -14.65
CA ASN A 2 15.05 39.56 -13.19
C ASN A 2 13.86 40.34 -12.61
N LEU A 3 12.96 39.65 -11.94
CA LEU A 3 11.96 40.26 -11.05
C LEU A 3 12.35 39.98 -9.59
N SER A 4 13.29 40.80 -9.09
CA SER A 4 13.50 41.02 -7.67
C SER A 4 12.56 42.15 -7.26
N LYS A 5 11.48 41.84 -6.50
CA LYS A 5 10.90 42.73 -5.49
C LYS A 5 9.81 41.95 -4.72
N GLY A 6 10.03 41.78 -3.42
CA GLY A 6 9.00 41.29 -2.49
C GLY A 6 9.02 39.78 -2.26
N GLY A 7 9.97 39.31 -1.58
CA GLY A 7 10.32 38.08 -0.96
C GLY A 7 9.31 37.03 -0.58
N PHE A 8 8.67 36.34 -1.47
CA PHE A 8 8.27 34.96 -1.24
C PHE A 8 8.79 34.17 -2.44
N LEU A 9 10.01 33.63 -2.31
CA LEU A 9 10.53 32.63 -3.24
C LEU A 9 9.56 31.45 -3.19
N MET A 10 8.77 31.27 -4.28
CA MET A 10 8.08 30.01 -4.53
C MET A 10 9.07 28.89 -4.20
N GLU A 11 8.75 28.03 -3.24
CA GLU A 11 9.53 26.81 -3.01
C GLU A 11 9.36 25.92 -4.24
N THR A 12 10.14 26.18 -5.28
CA THR A 12 10.12 25.42 -6.55
C THR A 12 10.74 24.05 -6.40
N LYS A 13 11.33 23.77 -5.22
CA LYS A 13 12.03 22.53 -4.92
C LYS A 13 11.47 21.87 -3.68
N LEU A 14 11.23 20.57 -3.77
CA LEU A 14 10.82 19.74 -2.62
C LEU A 14 11.91 19.78 -1.53
N ASN A 15 11.49 20.00 -0.28
CA ASN A 15 12.36 19.85 0.88
C ASN A 15 12.52 18.36 1.22
N TYR A 16 13.48 17.70 0.57
CA TYR A 16 13.73 16.28 0.73
C TYR A 16 13.95 15.87 2.19
N LYS A 17 14.70 16.67 2.97
CA LYS A 17 14.95 16.37 4.40
C LYS A 17 13.63 16.26 5.17
N ARG A 18 12.72 17.22 4.99
CA ARG A 18 11.40 17.23 5.61
C ARG A 18 10.55 16.03 5.14
N THR A 19 10.56 15.75 3.85
CA THR A 19 9.81 14.64 3.26
C THR A 19 10.32 13.29 3.75
N PHE A 20 11.63 13.09 3.89
CA PHE A 20 12.20 11.89 4.50
C PHE A 20 11.78 11.72 5.96
N LEU A 21 11.72 12.80 6.74
CA LEU A 21 11.25 12.74 8.13
C LEU A 21 9.77 12.34 8.22
N ILE A 22 8.93 12.85 7.31
CA ILE A 22 7.53 12.41 7.20
C ILE A 22 7.47 10.94 6.75
N GLY A 23 8.35 10.53 5.84
CA GLY A 23 8.49 9.15 5.38
C GLY A 23 8.82 8.12 6.46
N LEU A 24 9.34 8.54 7.62
CA LEU A 24 9.56 7.65 8.77
C LEU A 24 8.25 7.00 9.27
N ALA A 25 7.12 7.70 9.17
CA ALA A 25 5.82 7.10 9.46
C ALA A 25 5.53 5.93 8.52
N PHE A 26 5.77 6.10 7.22
CA PHE A 26 5.57 5.03 6.22
C PHE A 26 6.53 3.86 6.42
N LEU A 27 7.80 4.16 6.73
CA LEU A 27 8.78 3.13 7.09
C LEU A 27 8.25 2.25 8.22
N SER A 28 7.74 2.85 9.30
CA SER A 28 7.24 2.11 10.45
C SER A 28 5.96 1.33 10.14
N ILE A 29 5.03 1.92 9.37
CA ILE A 29 3.78 1.27 8.93
C ILE A 29 4.10 0.03 8.09
N CYS A 30 4.95 0.16 7.07
CA CYS A 30 5.30 -0.95 6.19
C CYS A 30 6.12 -2.03 6.91
N SER A 31 6.96 -1.65 7.90
CA SER A 31 7.65 -2.64 8.75
C SER A 31 6.65 -3.49 9.55
N PHE A 32 5.61 -2.87 10.11
CA PHE A 32 4.55 -3.58 10.81
C PHE A 32 3.81 -4.55 9.88
N TRP A 33 3.32 -4.07 8.73
CA TRP A 33 2.55 -4.90 7.80
C TRP A 33 3.36 -6.07 7.27
N GLN A 34 4.63 -5.86 6.93
CA GLN A 34 5.50 -6.93 6.45
C GLN A 34 5.72 -8.02 7.51
N MET A 35 5.84 -7.63 8.79
CA MET A 35 5.90 -8.59 9.90
C MET A 35 4.55 -9.29 10.09
N TYR A 36 3.46 -8.53 10.12
CA TYR A 36 2.08 -9.03 10.29
C TYR A 36 1.76 -10.12 9.28
N ASP A 37 1.91 -9.83 7.99
CA ASP A 37 1.56 -10.73 6.89
C ASP A 37 2.33 -12.05 6.91
N ASN A 38 3.56 -12.03 7.44
CA ASN A 38 4.42 -13.21 7.41
C ASN A 38 4.44 -14.00 8.72
N ILE A 39 4.21 -13.36 9.86
CA ILE A 39 4.39 -13.99 11.18
C ILE A 39 3.06 -14.35 11.85
N ILE A 40 2.06 -13.48 11.77
CA ILE A 40 0.75 -13.78 12.39
C ILE A 40 0.16 -15.11 11.87
N PRO A 41 0.16 -15.39 10.55
CA PRO A 41 -0.31 -16.68 10.05
C PRO A 41 0.45 -17.87 10.62
N LEU A 42 1.76 -17.74 10.82
CA LEU A 42 2.57 -18.81 11.43
C LEU A 42 2.18 -19.05 12.90
N ILE A 43 1.92 -17.99 13.66
CA ILE A 43 1.45 -18.11 15.06
C ILE A 43 0.07 -18.80 15.11
N LEU A 44 -0.86 -18.33 14.26
CA LEU A 44 -2.22 -18.89 14.21
C LEU A 44 -2.22 -20.39 13.92
N GLN A 45 -1.34 -20.86 13.06
CA GLN A 45 -1.26 -22.27 12.69
C GLN A 45 -0.41 -23.09 13.65
N ASN A 46 0.80 -22.65 13.98
CA ASN A 46 1.74 -23.46 14.73
C ASN A 46 1.44 -23.50 16.23
N THR A 47 0.89 -22.41 16.79
CA THR A 47 0.58 -22.30 18.22
C THR A 47 -0.91 -22.60 18.50
N TYR A 48 -1.81 -22.04 17.68
CA TYR A 48 -3.26 -22.20 17.90
C TYR A 48 -3.90 -23.26 17.01
N HIS A 49 -3.14 -23.92 16.14
CA HIS A 49 -3.57 -25.02 15.27
C HIS A 49 -4.80 -24.66 14.41
N LEU A 50 -4.95 -23.37 14.04
CA LEU A 50 -6.00 -22.95 13.13
C LEU A 50 -5.73 -23.45 11.71
N GLY A 51 -6.78 -23.96 11.04
CA GLY A 51 -6.71 -24.34 9.64
C GLY A 51 -6.35 -23.15 8.72
N GLU A 52 -5.92 -23.43 7.51
CA GLU A 52 -5.53 -22.42 6.51
C GLU A 52 -6.69 -21.47 6.17
N THR A 53 -7.91 -22.00 6.05
CA THR A 53 -9.11 -21.22 5.72
C THR A 53 -9.41 -20.20 6.82
N MET A 54 -9.39 -20.64 8.09
CA MET A 54 -9.62 -19.76 9.23
C MET A 54 -8.50 -18.75 9.39
N THR A 55 -7.24 -19.18 9.22
CA THR A 55 -6.08 -18.27 9.19
C THR A 55 -6.26 -17.21 8.12
N GLY A 56 -6.68 -17.59 6.91
CA GLY A 56 -6.97 -16.66 5.81
C GLY A 56 -8.10 -15.68 6.16
N ALA A 57 -9.15 -16.14 6.85
CA ALA A 57 -10.23 -15.27 7.29
C ALA A 57 -9.79 -14.25 8.35
N VAL A 58 -8.93 -14.66 9.29
CA VAL A 58 -8.33 -13.75 10.28
C VAL A 58 -7.42 -12.73 9.58
N MET A 59 -6.62 -13.17 8.61
CA MET A 59 -5.75 -12.26 7.85
C MET A 59 -6.52 -11.28 6.95
N ALA A 60 -7.71 -11.64 6.47
CA ALA A 60 -8.55 -10.73 5.70
C ALA A 60 -9.20 -9.63 6.56
N LEU A 61 -9.22 -9.80 7.89
CA LEU A 61 -9.87 -8.89 8.83
C LEU A 61 -9.25 -7.47 8.79
N ASP A 62 -7.95 -7.36 8.55
CA ASP A 62 -7.26 -6.07 8.42
C ASP A 62 -7.84 -5.23 7.28
N ASN A 63 -8.04 -5.84 6.11
CA ASN A 63 -8.62 -5.18 4.94
C ASN A 63 -10.11 -4.86 5.15
N VAL A 64 -10.86 -5.76 5.79
CA VAL A 64 -12.26 -5.49 6.16
C VAL A 64 -12.35 -4.30 7.11
N LEU A 65 -11.53 -4.27 8.16
CA LEU A 65 -11.47 -3.15 9.09
C LEU A 65 -11.02 -1.86 8.42
N ALA A 66 -10.06 -1.92 7.49
CA ALA A 66 -9.55 -0.75 6.77
C ALA A 66 -10.65 -0.02 6.02
N ILE A 67 -11.59 -0.72 5.38
CA ILE A 67 -12.73 -0.12 4.66
C ILE A 67 -13.52 0.83 5.57
N PHE A 68 -13.71 0.49 6.84
CA PHE A 68 -14.47 1.28 7.79
C PHE A 68 -13.60 2.25 8.58
N LEU A 69 -12.44 1.79 9.08
CA LEU A 69 -11.63 2.56 10.02
C LEU A 69 -10.86 3.70 9.35
N LEU A 70 -10.36 3.51 8.10
CA LEU A 70 -9.60 4.55 7.43
C LEU A 70 -10.43 5.82 7.17
N PRO A 71 -11.65 5.77 6.61
CA PRO A 71 -12.50 6.96 6.48
C PRO A 71 -12.89 7.57 7.84
N VAL A 72 -13.22 6.73 8.84
CA VAL A 72 -13.61 7.21 10.16
C VAL A 72 -12.47 7.98 10.83
N PHE A 73 -11.28 7.40 10.93
CA PHE A 73 -10.13 8.07 11.56
C PHE A 73 -9.59 9.22 10.72
N GLY A 74 -9.70 9.15 9.39
CA GLY A 74 -9.40 10.27 8.50
C GLY A 74 -10.28 11.48 8.82
N THR A 75 -11.61 11.32 8.79
CA THR A 75 -12.56 12.39 9.06
C THR A 75 -12.50 12.89 10.51
N LEU A 76 -12.26 11.99 11.47
CA LEU A 76 -12.11 12.36 12.87
C LEU A 76 -10.87 13.25 13.07
N SER A 77 -9.74 12.87 12.44
CA SER A 77 -8.51 13.67 12.51
C SER A 77 -8.62 15.02 11.81
N ASP A 78 -9.49 15.16 10.79
CA ASP A 78 -9.77 16.45 10.15
C ASP A 78 -10.44 17.47 11.08
N LYS A 79 -11.25 17.00 12.02
CA LYS A 79 -12.05 17.85 12.93
C LYS A 79 -11.28 18.28 14.18
N VAL A 80 -10.19 17.60 14.51
CA VAL A 80 -9.41 17.87 15.72
C VAL A 80 -8.36 18.95 15.45
N HIS A 81 -8.25 19.91 16.36
CA HIS A 81 -7.27 20.99 16.31
C HIS A 81 -6.53 21.04 17.65
N THR A 82 -5.24 20.71 17.63
CA THR A 82 -4.38 20.73 18.83
C THR A 82 -3.11 21.55 18.58
N LYS A 83 -2.36 21.80 19.68
CA LYS A 83 -1.04 22.46 19.59
C LYS A 83 -0.02 21.63 18.78
N LEU A 84 -0.17 20.29 18.74
CA LEU A 84 0.69 19.39 17.96
C LEU A 84 0.29 19.32 16.48
N GLY A 85 -0.93 19.74 16.15
CA GLY A 85 -1.52 19.60 14.83
C GLY A 85 -2.85 18.85 14.87
N ARG A 86 -3.41 18.53 13.72
CA ARG A 86 -4.63 17.73 13.61
C ARG A 86 -4.35 16.22 13.42
N ARG A 87 -3.24 15.86 12.76
CA ARG A 87 -2.86 14.46 12.48
C ARG A 87 -1.97 13.88 13.57
N MET A 88 -1.01 14.67 14.10
CA MET A 88 -0.02 14.21 15.06
C MET A 88 -0.59 13.54 16.31
N PRO A 89 -1.67 14.01 16.95
CA PRO A 89 -2.23 13.34 18.12
C PRO A 89 -2.68 11.91 17.85
N PHE A 90 -3.26 11.67 16.66
CA PHE A 90 -3.71 10.35 16.24
C PHE A 90 -2.54 9.44 15.90
N ILE A 91 -1.51 9.98 15.22
CA ILE A 91 -0.28 9.26 14.91
C ILE A 91 0.39 8.78 16.20
N VAL A 92 0.52 9.67 17.19
CA VAL A 92 1.15 9.34 18.48
C VAL A 92 0.33 8.32 19.26
N SER A 93 -0.97 8.61 19.49
CA SER A 93 -1.83 7.70 20.25
C SER A 93 -2.00 6.34 19.58
N GLY A 94 -2.19 6.33 18.26
CA GLY A 94 -2.28 5.11 17.49
C GLY A 94 -0.99 4.27 17.53
N THR A 95 0.18 4.92 17.45
CA THR A 95 1.46 4.21 17.57
C THR A 95 1.67 3.65 18.98
N ILE A 96 1.37 4.41 20.03
CA ILE A 96 1.51 3.92 21.41
C ILE A 96 0.63 2.70 21.63
N LEU A 97 -0.65 2.78 21.26
CA LEU A 97 -1.59 1.66 21.38
C LEU A 97 -1.17 0.46 20.54
N ALA A 98 -0.75 0.70 19.27
CA ALA A 98 -0.28 -0.36 18.39
C ALA A 98 0.94 -1.08 18.97
N VAL A 99 1.92 -0.35 19.50
CA VAL A 99 3.12 -0.92 20.13
C VAL A 99 2.75 -1.75 21.37
N ILE A 100 1.86 -1.23 22.22
CA ILE A 100 1.41 -1.95 23.43
C ILE A 100 0.72 -3.26 23.04
N PHE A 101 -0.32 -3.21 22.21
CA PHE A 101 -1.07 -4.40 21.82
C PHE A 101 -0.21 -5.38 21.00
N MET A 102 0.61 -4.88 20.09
CA MET A 102 1.53 -5.69 19.29
C MET A 102 2.52 -6.48 20.18
N MET A 103 3.05 -5.85 21.23
CA MET A 103 3.97 -6.52 22.16
C MET A 103 3.31 -7.57 23.04
N LEU A 104 2.00 -7.47 23.28
CA LEU A 104 1.25 -8.51 23.99
C LEU A 104 1.09 -9.80 23.17
N LEU A 105 1.08 -9.71 21.83
CA LEU A 105 0.89 -10.88 20.95
C LEU A 105 1.94 -11.98 21.17
N PRO A 106 3.26 -11.71 21.07
CA PRO A 106 4.27 -12.75 21.29
C PRO A 106 4.34 -13.19 22.76
N MET A 107 3.91 -12.35 23.71
CA MET A 107 3.84 -12.75 25.12
C MET A 107 2.73 -13.78 25.35
N ILE A 108 1.55 -13.56 24.74
CA ILE A 108 0.43 -14.52 24.79
C ILE A 108 0.79 -15.81 24.06
N ASP A 109 1.44 -15.70 22.90
CA ASP A 109 1.94 -16.81 22.11
C ASP A 109 2.93 -17.68 22.93
N ASN A 110 3.92 -17.06 23.58
CA ASN A 110 4.88 -17.77 24.43
C ASN A 110 4.22 -18.39 25.67
N ALA A 111 3.21 -17.71 26.26
CA ALA A 111 2.45 -18.26 27.39
C ALA A 111 1.64 -19.49 26.98
N GLU A 112 1.09 -19.52 25.75
CA GLU A 112 0.38 -20.69 25.23
C GLU A 112 1.34 -21.86 24.99
N LYS A 113 2.49 -21.62 24.35
CA LYS A 113 3.54 -22.63 24.13
C LYS A 113 4.03 -23.28 25.45
N ALA A 114 4.15 -22.49 26.52
CA ALA A 114 4.55 -22.98 27.83
C ALA A 114 3.51 -23.89 28.49
N ARG A 115 2.26 -23.85 28.04
CA ARG A 115 1.14 -24.68 28.55
C ARG A 115 0.87 -25.93 27.74
N TRP A 116 1.57 -26.14 26.63
CA TRP A 116 1.36 -27.31 25.78
C TRP A 116 1.49 -28.61 26.56
N GLY A 117 0.48 -29.46 26.46
CA GLY A 117 0.38 -30.73 27.19
C GLY A 117 -0.33 -30.65 28.55
N THR A 118 -0.77 -29.47 29.01
CA THR A 118 -1.44 -29.34 30.31
C THR A 118 -2.93 -29.10 30.21
N VAL A 119 -3.44 -28.31 29.28
CA VAL A 119 -4.87 -28.10 28.97
C VAL A 119 -5.00 -27.39 27.62
N GLU A 120 -5.87 -27.84 26.71
CA GLU A 120 -6.29 -27.05 25.57
C GLU A 120 -6.98 -25.78 26.05
N SER A 121 -6.36 -24.61 25.82
CA SER A 121 -6.89 -23.35 26.32
C SER A 121 -7.49 -22.52 25.18
N PHE A 122 -8.73 -22.81 24.82
CA PHE A 122 -9.57 -21.94 23.96
C PHE A 122 -9.59 -20.49 24.45
N SER A 123 -9.41 -20.26 25.75
CA SER A 123 -9.35 -18.93 26.35
C SER A 123 -8.20 -18.08 25.82
N ASN A 124 -6.98 -18.64 25.67
CA ASN A 124 -5.82 -17.89 25.19
C ASN A 124 -5.91 -17.56 23.69
N GLN A 125 -6.52 -18.44 22.89
CA GLN A 125 -6.80 -18.15 21.48
C GLN A 125 -7.74 -16.95 21.34
N VAL A 126 -8.80 -16.88 22.13
CA VAL A 126 -9.74 -15.75 22.11
C VAL A 126 -9.05 -14.47 22.56
N ILE A 127 -8.21 -14.54 23.59
CA ILE A 127 -7.42 -13.38 24.07
C ILE A 127 -6.46 -12.92 22.97
N PHE A 128 -5.75 -13.83 22.30
CA PHE A 128 -4.86 -13.51 21.20
C PHE A 128 -5.60 -12.80 20.08
N LEU A 129 -6.73 -13.33 19.62
CA LEU A 129 -7.54 -12.73 18.56
C LEU A 129 -8.11 -11.36 18.96
N ALA A 130 -8.50 -11.18 20.23
CA ALA A 130 -8.97 -9.90 20.75
C ALA A 130 -7.82 -8.86 20.75
N VAL A 131 -6.64 -9.25 21.23
CA VAL A 131 -5.44 -8.35 21.20
C VAL A 131 -5.03 -8.04 19.77
N LEU A 132 -5.09 -9.02 18.86
CA LEU A 132 -4.85 -8.81 17.44
C LEU A 132 -5.83 -7.79 16.84
N PHE A 133 -7.13 -7.93 17.14
CA PHE A 133 -8.16 -6.97 16.72
C PHE A 133 -7.83 -5.55 17.20
N PHE A 134 -7.49 -5.36 18.49
CA PHE A 134 -7.11 -4.04 19.01
C PHE A 134 -5.81 -3.51 18.39
N THR A 135 -4.87 -4.40 18.05
CA THR A 135 -3.66 -4.02 17.30
C THR A 135 -4.04 -3.44 15.93
N LEU A 136 -4.93 -4.11 15.19
CA LEU A 136 -5.39 -3.66 13.87
C LEU A 136 -6.18 -2.34 13.95
N VAL A 137 -7.05 -2.18 14.96
CA VAL A 137 -7.76 -0.91 15.19
C VAL A 137 -6.77 0.22 15.48
N SER A 138 -5.76 -0.04 16.31
CA SER A 138 -4.70 0.93 16.64
C SER A 138 -3.87 1.30 15.41
N MET A 139 -3.58 0.33 14.55
CA MET A 139 -2.92 0.58 13.26
C MET A 139 -3.80 1.39 12.31
N GLY A 140 -5.11 1.19 12.28
CA GLY A 140 -6.05 2.02 11.54
C GLY A 140 -6.06 3.47 12.04
N LEU A 141 -6.05 3.66 13.36
CA LEU A 141 -5.95 4.97 14.03
C LEU A 141 -4.65 5.71 13.67
N TYR A 142 -3.55 4.99 13.53
CA TYR A 142 -2.24 5.50 13.13
C TYR A 142 -2.14 5.76 11.62
N ARG A 143 -2.45 4.76 10.80
CA ARG A 143 -2.20 4.75 9.35
C ARG A 143 -2.93 5.87 8.63
N SER A 144 -4.23 6.04 8.87
CA SER A 144 -5.05 7.01 8.12
C SER A 144 -4.56 8.46 8.29
N PRO A 145 -4.32 8.99 9.51
CA PRO A 145 -3.74 10.32 9.68
C PRO A 145 -2.29 10.43 9.19
N ALA A 146 -1.48 9.36 9.27
CA ALA A 146 -0.11 9.38 8.78
C ALA A 146 -0.05 9.53 7.26
N VAL A 147 -0.92 8.85 6.52
CA VAL A 147 -1.05 9.00 5.06
C VAL A 147 -1.50 10.42 4.70
N ALA A 148 -2.46 10.99 5.44
CA ALA A 148 -2.95 12.33 5.20
C ALA A 148 -1.96 13.45 5.59
N LEU A 149 -0.97 13.17 6.43
CA LEU A 149 -0.01 14.18 6.89
C LEU A 149 0.82 14.75 5.72
N MET A 150 1.30 13.90 4.81
CA MET A 150 2.17 14.34 3.71
C MET A 150 1.48 15.38 2.81
N PRO A 151 0.27 15.12 2.25
CA PRO A 151 -0.42 16.10 1.44
C PRO A 151 -0.83 17.35 2.21
N ASP A 152 -1.07 17.27 3.53
CA ASP A 152 -1.40 18.42 4.36
C ASP A 152 -0.25 19.42 4.52
N VAL A 153 1.00 18.94 4.43
CA VAL A 153 2.21 19.77 4.66
C VAL A 153 3.08 19.92 3.41
N THR A 154 2.54 19.57 2.23
CA THR A 154 3.23 19.65 0.95
C THR A 154 2.35 20.36 -0.09
N PRO A 155 2.86 21.42 -0.77
CA PRO A 155 2.14 22.08 -1.84
C PRO A 155 1.70 21.12 -2.96
N ASN A 156 0.55 21.36 -3.56
CA ASN A 156 -0.08 20.50 -4.57
C ASN A 156 0.89 20.07 -5.70
N HIS A 157 1.65 21.02 -6.27
CA HIS A 157 2.57 20.76 -7.37
C HIS A 157 3.81 19.92 -7.00
N LEU A 158 4.08 19.68 -5.70
CA LEU A 158 5.19 18.86 -5.19
C LEU A 158 4.74 17.52 -4.61
N ARG A 159 3.42 17.26 -4.52
CA ARG A 159 2.88 16.06 -3.86
C ARG A 159 3.34 14.76 -4.52
N SER A 160 3.38 14.68 -5.84
CA SER A 160 3.87 13.50 -6.55
C SER A 160 5.32 13.17 -6.20
N ARG A 161 6.19 14.18 -6.15
CA ARG A 161 7.60 13.98 -5.73
C ARG A 161 7.71 13.59 -4.25
N ALA A 162 6.85 14.15 -3.39
CA ALA A 162 6.82 13.79 -1.98
C ALA A 162 6.30 12.37 -1.77
N ASN A 163 5.26 11.97 -2.49
CA ASN A 163 4.70 10.62 -2.47
C ASN A 163 5.75 9.57 -2.84
N ALA A 164 6.51 9.82 -3.90
CA ALA A 164 7.60 8.96 -4.30
C ALA A 164 8.64 8.72 -3.18
N VAL A 165 8.97 9.76 -2.41
CA VAL A 165 9.92 9.63 -1.28
C VAL A 165 9.32 8.81 -0.13
N ILE A 166 8.06 9.06 0.22
CA ILE A 166 7.43 8.32 1.33
C ILE A 166 7.20 6.85 0.96
N ASN A 167 6.85 6.54 -0.28
CA ASN A 167 6.73 5.16 -0.76
C ASN A 167 8.08 4.44 -0.73
N LEU A 168 9.16 5.12 -1.14
CA LEU A 168 10.51 4.57 -1.00
C LEU A 168 10.85 4.27 0.46
N MET A 169 10.50 5.17 1.40
CA MET A 169 10.69 4.94 2.83
C MET A 169 9.86 3.76 3.34
N GLY A 170 8.63 3.61 2.85
CA GLY A 170 7.80 2.43 3.12
C GLY A 170 8.47 1.13 2.67
N ALA A 171 8.99 1.10 1.44
CA ALA A 171 9.70 -0.05 0.91
C ALA A 171 10.96 -0.40 1.73
N VAL A 172 11.72 0.61 2.20
CA VAL A 172 12.84 0.41 3.13
C VAL A 172 12.35 -0.24 4.43
N GLY A 173 11.19 0.19 4.95
CA GLY A 173 10.57 -0.42 6.13
C GLY A 173 10.21 -1.89 5.92
N GLY A 174 9.65 -2.23 4.76
CA GLY A 174 9.36 -3.62 4.40
C GLY A 174 10.64 -4.49 4.33
N VAL A 175 11.69 -3.99 3.69
CA VAL A 175 12.99 -4.68 3.62
C VAL A 175 13.59 -4.85 5.03
N TYR A 176 13.52 -3.81 5.88
CA TYR A 176 13.96 -3.89 7.27
C TYR A 176 13.26 -5.04 8.02
N ALA A 177 11.93 -5.12 7.92
CA ALA A 177 11.18 -6.18 8.58
C ALA A 177 11.58 -7.58 8.08
N LEU A 178 11.78 -7.76 6.78
CA LEU A 178 12.24 -9.03 6.20
C LEU A 178 13.65 -9.42 6.68
N ILE A 179 14.56 -8.46 6.82
CA ILE A 179 15.88 -8.69 7.40
C ILE A 179 15.73 -9.14 8.86
N MET A 180 14.90 -8.47 9.64
CA MET A 180 14.66 -8.82 11.04
C MET A 180 13.99 -10.19 11.18
N ILE A 181 13.02 -10.53 10.33
CA ILE A 181 12.44 -11.88 10.28
C ILE A 181 13.53 -12.93 10.04
N LYS A 182 14.39 -12.72 9.05
CA LYS A 182 15.48 -13.64 8.74
C LYS A 182 16.45 -13.85 9.91
N VAL A 183 16.79 -12.77 10.63
CA VAL A 183 17.83 -12.76 11.66
C VAL A 183 17.30 -13.20 13.02
N LEU A 184 16.08 -12.75 13.39
CA LEU A 184 15.54 -12.89 14.74
C LEU A 184 14.57 -14.07 14.90
N VAL A 185 13.99 -14.59 13.80
CA VAL A 185 13.11 -15.76 13.90
C VAL A 185 13.98 -17.02 13.99
N GLY A 186 13.97 -17.63 15.16
CA GLY A 186 14.73 -18.85 15.46
C GLY A 186 14.27 -20.05 14.63
N LYS A 187 15.09 -21.09 14.63
CA LYS A 187 14.76 -22.40 14.04
C LYS A 187 13.79 -23.15 14.94
N GLY A 188 13.02 -24.06 14.36
CA GLY A 188 12.05 -24.89 15.07
C GLY A 188 10.60 -24.62 14.62
N GLU A 189 9.68 -25.42 15.14
CA GLU A 189 8.27 -25.33 14.77
C GLU A 189 7.60 -24.11 15.39
N THR A 190 7.99 -23.75 16.60
CA THR A 190 7.40 -22.66 17.41
C THR A 190 8.47 -21.76 17.99
N PRO A 191 9.18 -20.97 17.16
CA PRO A 191 10.22 -20.07 17.65
C PRO A 191 9.63 -18.97 18.54
N ASP A 192 10.46 -18.36 19.39
CA ASP A 192 10.11 -17.15 20.11
C ASP A 192 10.12 -15.94 19.15
N TYR A 193 8.98 -15.31 18.99
CA TYR A 193 8.83 -14.13 18.14
C TYR A 193 9.04 -12.81 18.90
N LEU A 194 9.19 -12.83 20.22
CA LEU A 194 9.32 -11.62 21.04
C LEU A 194 10.45 -10.68 20.57
N PRO A 195 11.66 -11.16 20.23
CA PRO A 195 12.73 -10.28 19.76
C PRO A 195 12.38 -9.56 18.46
N LEU A 196 11.68 -10.23 17.53
CA LEU A 196 11.23 -9.63 16.29
C LEU A 196 10.20 -8.52 16.53
N PHE A 197 9.17 -8.83 17.31
CA PHE A 197 8.12 -7.85 17.66
C PHE A 197 8.71 -6.64 18.38
N ALA A 198 9.65 -6.85 19.30
CA ALA A 198 10.36 -5.79 19.99
C ALA A 198 11.19 -4.91 19.03
N SER A 199 11.82 -5.50 18.03
CA SER A 199 12.57 -4.77 17.00
C SER A 199 11.65 -3.85 16.18
N ILE A 200 10.50 -4.37 15.72
CA ILE A 200 9.51 -3.58 14.99
C ILE A 200 8.91 -2.48 15.88
N ALA A 201 8.55 -2.80 17.13
CA ALA A 201 8.05 -1.84 18.11
C ALA A 201 9.04 -0.69 18.34
N ALA A 202 10.33 -1.01 18.48
CA ALA A 202 11.38 -0.02 18.66
C ALA A 202 11.49 0.91 17.45
N VAL A 203 11.48 0.38 16.22
CA VAL A 203 11.50 1.20 15.01
C VAL A 203 10.27 2.09 14.91
N MET A 204 9.08 1.57 15.20
CA MET A 204 7.84 2.36 15.21
C MET A 204 7.93 3.51 16.23
N ALA A 205 8.36 3.22 17.45
CA ALA A 205 8.48 4.24 18.51
C ALA A 205 9.53 5.31 18.17
N ILE A 206 10.70 4.89 17.67
CA ILE A 206 11.79 5.79 17.27
C ILE A 206 11.38 6.66 16.08
N ALA A 207 10.82 6.06 15.03
CA ALA A 207 10.40 6.75 13.82
C ALA A 207 9.35 7.83 14.12
N VAL A 208 8.31 7.48 14.89
CA VAL A 208 7.27 8.44 15.28
C VAL A 208 7.80 9.45 16.30
N GLY A 209 8.69 9.05 17.23
CA GLY A 209 9.36 9.97 18.15
C GLY A 209 10.16 11.04 17.40
N ILE A 210 10.96 10.66 16.40
CA ILE A 210 11.69 11.62 15.56
C ILE A 210 10.72 12.51 14.78
N LEU A 211 9.65 11.93 14.19
CA LEU A 211 8.64 12.67 13.46
C LEU A 211 8.03 13.80 14.32
N VAL A 212 7.57 13.47 15.52
CA VAL A 212 6.94 14.42 16.44
C VAL A 212 7.90 15.52 16.90
N MET A 213 9.17 15.17 17.15
CA MET A 213 10.18 16.14 17.59
C MET A 213 10.61 17.10 16.45
N THR A 214 10.51 16.67 15.18
CA THR A 214 11.07 17.41 14.05
C THR A 214 10.02 18.12 13.22
N ILE A 215 8.81 17.57 13.09
CA ILE A 215 7.75 18.08 12.23
C ILE A 215 6.72 18.86 13.03
N ARG A 216 6.65 20.16 12.77
CA ARG A 216 5.64 21.07 13.37
C ARG A 216 4.48 21.24 12.38
N GLU A 217 3.50 20.33 12.45
CA GLU A 217 2.38 20.23 11.50
C GLU A 217 1.67 21.57 11.27
N ASN A 218 1.26 22.27 12.35
CA ASN A 218 0.51 23.53 12.24
C ASN A 218 1.28 24.61 11.47
N LYS A 219 2.58 24.76 11.74
CA LYS A 219 3.43 25.76 11.07
C LYS A 219 3.57 25.43 9.57
N LEU A 220 3.82 24.17 9.26
CA LEU A 220 4.02 23.74 7.88
C LEU A 220 2.75 23.85 7.05
N ARG A 221 1.58 23.56 7.67
CA ARG A 221 0.29 23.73 7.01
C ARG A 221 0.01 25.19 6.68
N GLU A 222 0.28 26.10 7.63
CA GLU A 222 0.15 27.54 7.40
C GLU A 222 1.08 28.05 6.28
N GLU A 223 2.31 27.52 6.21
CA GLU A 223 3.25 27.82 5.11
C GLU A 223 2.70 27.36 3.75
N VAL A 224 2.11 26.15 3.69
CA VAL A 224 1.49 25.61 2.45
C VAL A 224 0.26 26.41 2.04
N GLU A 225 -0.65 26.71 2.98
CA GLU A 225 -1.86 27.52 2.71
C GLU A 225 -1.48 28.91 2.16
N LYS A 226 -0.47 29.57 2.73
CA LYS A 226 0.04 30.86 2.22
C LYS A 226 0.67 30.74 0.84
N ALA A 227 1.42 29.69 0.59
CA ALA A 227 2.05 29.46 -0.72
C ALA A 227 0.99 29.18 -1.82
N GLU A 228 -0.04 28.41 -1.52
CA GLU A 228 -1.14 28.12 -2.44
C GLU A 228 -2.00 29.37 -2.72
N ALA A 229 -2.27 30.18 -1.71
CA ALA A 229 -2.98 31.46 -1.88
C ALA A 229 -2.19 32.42 -2.78
N ALA A 230 -0.90 32.57 -2.58
CA ALA A 230 -0.05 33.43 -3.42
C ALA A 230 0.03 32.94 -4.89
N ILE A 231 -0.01 31.63 -5.12
CA ILE A 231 -0.09 31.04 -6.46
C ILE A 231 -1.41 31.39 -7.12
N ALA A 232 -2.51 31.27 -6.39
CA ALA A 232 -3.85 31.59 -6.89
C ALA A 232 -3.95 33.08 -7.27
N GLU A 233 -3.48 34.01 -6.43
CA GLU A 233 -3.42 35.44 -6.74
C GLU A 233 -2.60 35.73 -8.02
N THR A 234 -1.43 35.10 -8.15
CA THR A 234 -0.56 35.29 -9.32
C THR A 234 -1.22 34.80 -10.62
N ILE A 235 -2.01 33.72 -10.53
CA ILE A 235 -2.75 33.17 -11.69
C ILE A 235 -3.91 34.12 -12.06
N GLU A 236 -4.65 34.63 -11.07
CA GLU A 236 -5.72 35.61 -11.28
C GLU A 236 -5.21 36.91 -11.88
N GLU A 237 -4.11 37.47 -11.37
CA GLU A 237 -3.47 38.67 -11.93
C GLU A 237 -3.04 38.46 -13.39
N LYS A 238 -2.47 37.30 -13.73
CA LYS A 238 -2.10 36.98 -15.11
C LYS A 238 -3.31 36.81 -16.02
N ALA A 239 -4.36 36.16 -15.57
CA ALA A 239 -5.60 36.01 -16.33
C ALA A 239 -6.25 37.36 -16.61
N MET A 240 -6.26 38.27 -15.62
CA MET A 240 -6.76 39.66 -15.82
C MET A 240 -5.85 40.45 -16.77
N ALA A 241 -4.54 40.28 -16.72
CA ALA A 241 -3.61 40.99 -17.61
C ALA A 241 -3.66 40.50 -19.07
N GLU A 242 -4.04 39.25 -19.30
CA GLU A 242 -4.18 38.65 -20.62
C GLU A 242 -5.58 38.76 -21.19
N GLY A 243 -6.53 39.41 -20.48
CA GLY A 243 -7.92 39.65 -20.96
C GLY A 243 -8.73 38.38 -21.16
N VAL A 244 -8.33 37.28 -20.53
CA VAL A 244 -9.05 36.01 -20.49
C VAL A 244 -9.98 36.07 -19.28
N GLU A 245 -11.33 36.14 -19.51
CA GLU A 245 -12.28 35.93 -18.43
C GLU A 245 -11.90 34.59 -17.73
N ALA A 246 -11.68 34.68 -16.43
CA ALA A 246 -11.42 33.50 -15.60
C ALA A 246 -12.64 32.58 -15.66
N VAL A 247 -12.61 31.62 -16.59
CA VAL A 247 -13.55 30.50 -16.56
C VAL A 247 -13.21 29.72 -15.29
N GLY A 248 -14.06 29.92 -14.28
CA GLY A 248 -13.98 29.24 -13.03
C GLY A 248 -13.95 27.73 -13.25
N GLU A 249 -12.85 27.16 -12.86
CA GLU A 249 -12.61 25.78 -12.47
C GLU A 249 -11.13 25.46 -12.70
N ILE A 250 -10.28 25.95 -11.79
CA ILE A 250 -8.98 25.31 -11.59
C ILE A 250 -9.29 24.04 -10.82
N GLU A 251 -9.60 22.98 -11.57
CA GLU A 251 -9.57 21.63 -10.99
C GLU A 251 -8.16 21.37 -10.50
N ALA A 252 -8.01 21.35 -9.18
CA ALA A 252 -6.81 20.84 -8.54
C ALA A 252 -6.67 19.36 -8.95
N VAL A 253 -5.85 19.09 -9.93
CA VAL A 253 -5.30 17.75 -10.17
C VAL A 253 -4.36 17.46 -9.01
N GLY A 254 -4.93 17.05 -7.92
CA GLY A 254 -4.26 16.62 -6.70
C GLY A 254 -4.88 15.30 -6.30
N ASP A 255 -4.19 14.22 -6.71
CA ASP A 255 -4.49 12.86 -6.37
C ASP A 255 -4.20 12.63 -4.88
N THR A 256 -5.23 12.60 -4.07
CA THR A 256 -5.19 12.01 -2.73
C THR A 256 -6.58 11.51 -2.36
N GLY A 257 -6.67 10.19 -2.17
CA GLY A 257 -7.87 9.48 -1.74
C GLY A 257 -8.35 9.87 -0.34
N ALA A 258 -8.88 11.10 -0.20
CA ALA A 258 -9.68 11.50 0.94
C ALA A 258 -11.04 11.95 0.41
N VAL A 259 -12.04 11.08 0.56
CA VAL A 259 -13.43 11.38 0.27
C VAL A 259 -13.88 12.50 1.20
N LYS A 260 -13.95 13.74 0.71
CA LYS A 260 -14.72 14.81 1.37
C LYS A 260 -16.19 14.56 1.09
N ALA A 261 -16.94 14.18 2.11
CA ALA A 261 -18.39 14.30 2.11
C ALA A 261 -18.72 15.81 2.06
N SER A 262 -19.20 16.31 0.92
CA SER A 262 -19.68 17.66 0.78
C SER A 262 -21.14 17.72 1.23
N ASP A 263 -21.40 18.53 2.24
CA ASP A 263 -22.74 18.95 2.66
C ASP A 263 -23.48 19.66 1.53
N GLY A 264 -24.73 19.25 1.30
CA GLY A 264 -25.56 19.72 0.23
C GLY A 264 -25.96 21.21 0.36
N LYS A 265 -25.69 21.97 -0.70
CA LYS A 265 -26.51 23.12 -1.05
C LYS A 265 -26.95 22.98 -2.50
N LYS A 266 -28.25 22.79 -2.68
CA LYS A 266 -28.93 22.88 -3.98
C LYS A 266 -28.66 24.24 -4.60
N GLN A 267 -27.98 24.29 -5.72
CA GLN A 267 -28.13 25.35 -6.69
C GLN A 267 -28.72 24.78 -7.98
N THR A 268 -29.93 25.22 -8.27
CA THR A 268 -30.63 24.97 -9.52
C THR A 268 -30.02 25.86 -10.61
N GLY A 269 -29.12 25.30 -11.38
CA GLY A 269 -28.65 25.83 -12.66
C GLY A 269 -28.79 24.72 -13.70
N LYS A 270 -29.58 24.96 -14.74
CA LYS A 270 -29.72 24.06 -15.90
C LYS A 270 -28.35 23.90 -16.54
N THR A 271 -27.72 22.74 -16.33
CA THR A 271 -26.49 22.35 -17.02
C THR A 271 -26.84 21.38 -18.15
N GLU A 272 -26.41 21.73 -19.34
CA GLU A 272 -26.48 20.87 -20.52
C GLU A 272 -25.85 19.49 -20.23
N GLY A 273 -26.55 18.45 -20.74
CA GLY A 273 -26.35 17.07 -20.37
C GLY A 273 -24.86 16.59 -20.42
N THR A 274 -24.38 16.12 -19.32
CA THR A 274 -23.20 15.25 -19.20
C THR A 274 -23.42 14.03 -20.11
N LYS A 275 -22.76 13.99 -21.25
CA LYS A 275 -22.66 12.79 -22.08
C LYS A 275 -21.94 11.74 -21.23
N GLY A 276 -22.67 10.74 -20.74
CA GLY A 276 -22.11 9.64 -19.99
C GLY A 276 -20.97 8.96 -20.77
N MET A 277 -20.00 8.40 -20.04
CA MET A 277 -18.84 7.68 -20.61
C MET A 277 -19.27 6.77 -21.79
N PRO A 278 -18.60 6.84 -22.94
CA PRO A 278 -18.92 5.99 -24.09
C PRO A 278 -18.93 4.50 -23.73
N LYS A 279 -19.86 3.73 -24.27
CA LYS A 279 -20.01 2.29 -23.96
C LYS A 279 -18.71 1.49 -24.15
N GLU A 280 -17.89 1.86 -25.12
CA GLU A 280 -16.61 1.19 -25.40
C GLU A 280 -15.56 1.47 -24.34
N VAL A 281 -15.48 2.72 -23.83
CA VAL A 281 -14.58 3.10 -22.74
C VAL A 281 -15.02 2.42 -21.45
N LYS A 282 -16.33 2.41 -21.16
CA LYS A 282 -16.92 1.72 -20.03
C LYS A 282 -16.62 0.21 -20.06
N ARG A 283 -16.70 -0.42 -21.22
CA ARG A 283 -16.31 -1.84 -21.39
C ARG A 283 -14.83 -2.06 -21.09
N SER A 284 -13.93 -1.19 -21.61
CA SER A 284 -12.50 -1.25 -21.32
C SER A 284 -12.22 -1.09 -19.82
N MET A 285 -12.93 -0.17 -19.15
CA MET A 285 -12.84 0.05 -17.72
C MET A 285 -13.20 -1.21 -16.92
N TYR A 286 -14.31 -1.88 -17.23
CA TYR A 286 -14.67 -3.13 -16.56
C TYR A 286 -13.64 -4.24 -16.75
N PHE A 287 -13.08 -4.39 -17.97
CA PHE A 287 -12.01 -5.36 -18.18
C PHE A 287 -10.74 -5.00 -17.43
N MET A 288 -10.42 -3.71 -17.30
CA MET A 288 -9.28 -3.24 -16.50
C MET A 288 -9.47 -3.54 -15.02
N LEU A 289 -10.65 -3.24 -14.46
CA LEU A 289 -10.99 -3.54 -13.06
C LEU A 289 -10.98 -5.06 -12.79
N ALA A 290 -11.48 -5.86 -13.71
CA ALA A 290 -11.39 -7.32 -13.62
C ALA A 290 -9.92 -7.79 -13.63
N SER A 291 -9.08 -7.20 -14.49
CA SER A 291 -7.66 -7.51 -14.52
C SER A 291 -6.98 -7.16 -13.19
N ILE A 292 -7.31 -6.00 -12.61
CA ILE A 292 -6.82 -5.57 -11.29
C ILE A 292 -7.18 -6.60 -10.23
N PHE A 293 -8.44 -6.97 -10.13
CA PHE A 293 -8.89 -7.99 -9.20
C PHE A 293 -8.11 -9.31 -9.37
N LEU A 294 -7.93 -9.76 -10.61
CA LEU A 294 -7.31 -11.05 -10.90
C LEU A 294 -5.80 -11.08 -10.60
N TRP A 295 -5.03 -10.04 -10.97
CA TRP A 295 -3.60 -10.05 -10.64
C TRP A 295 -3.33 -9.80 -9.15
N PHE A 296 -4.18 -8.99 -8.46
CA PHE A 296 -4.10 -8.89 -7.00
C PHE A 296 -4.44 -10.22 -6.35
N THR A 297 -5.44 -10.96 -6.86
CA THR A 297 -5.76 -12.32 -6.40
C THR A 297 -4.57 -13.27 -6.55
N ALA A 298 -3.88 -13.23 -7.70
CA ALA A 298 -2.68 -14.05 -7.92
C ALA A 298 -1.53 -13.69 -6.98
N TYR A 299 -1.20 -12.41 -6.90
CA TYR A 299 -0.07 -11.91 -6.10
C TYR A 299 -0.28 -12.10 -4.60
N ASN A 300 -1.47 -11.72 -4.09
CA ASN A 300 -1.77 -11.83 -2.68
C ASN A 300 -1.83 -13.27 -2.18
N ALA A 301 -2.26 -14.24 -3.00
CA ALA A 301 -2.21 -15.65 -2.62
C ALA A 301 -0.78 -16.08 -2.27
N VAL A 302 0.19 -15.68 -3.08
CA VAL A 302 1.59 -16.01 -2.83
C VAL A 302 2.12 -15.24 -1.63
N THR A 303 1.96 -13.92 -1.57
CA THR A 303 2.53 -13.11 -0.49
C THR A 303 1.99 -13.46 0.89
N THR A 304 0.71 -13.80 1.01
CA THR A 304 0.08 -14.14 2.30
C THR A 304 0.31 -15.58 2.74
N ALA A 305 0.47 -16.54 1.80
CA ALA A 305 0.67 -17.95 2.13
C ALA A 305 2.13 -18.42 2.04
N PHE A 306 3.04 -17.58 1.54
CA PHE A 306 4.41 -18.03 1.20
C PHE A 306 5.21 -18.52 2.40
N SER A 307 5.12 -17.84 3.54
CA SER A 307 5.82 -18.24 4.76
C SER A 307 5.42 -19.66 5.21
N ARG A 308 4.15 -20.02 5.09
CA ARG A 308 3.62 -21.34 5.42
C ARG A 308 3.97 -22.38 4.36
N TYR A 309 3.79 -22.03 3.09
CA TYR A 309 4.16 -22.88 1.96
C TYR A 309 5.61 -23.33 2.04
N THR A 310 6.54 -22.41 2.27
CA THR A 310 7.98 -22.73 2.37
C THR A 310 8.30 -23.62 3.55
N LYS A 311 7.59 -23.45 4.67
CA LYS A 311 7.76 -24.31 5.85
C LYS A 311 7.24 -25.72 5.58
N VAL A 312 6.07 -25.86 4.97
CA VAL A 312 5.42 -27.16 4.74
C VAL A 312 6.03 -27.91 3.56
N VAL A 313 6.20 -27.25 2.41
CA VAL A 313 6.63 -27.88 1.15
C VAL A 313 8.14 -27.91 1.02
N TRP A 314 8.81 -26.77 1.21
CA TRP A 314 10.25 -26.66 1.03
C TRP A 314 11.05 -26.95 2.31
N LYS A 315 10.38 -27.24 3.44
CA LYS A 315 10.99 -27.55 4.74
C LYS A 315 11.99 -26.48 5.20
N MET A 316 11.72 -25.22 4.86
CA MET A 316 12.58 -24.10 5.29
C MET A 316 12.38 -23.82 6.77
N GLU A 317 13.48 -23.61 7.48
CA GLU A 317 13.48 -23.34 8.92
C GLU A 317 13.57 -21.84 9.23
N GLY A 318 12.99 -21.45 10.34
CA GLY A 318 13.03 -20.07 10.87
C GLY A 318 12.52 -19.05 9.87
N GLY A 319 13.19 -17.90 9.82
CA GLY A 319 12.88 -16.79 8.92
C GLY A 319 13.50 -16.90 7.52
N SER A 320 14.01 -18.07 7.10
CA SER A 320 14.76 -18.23 5.84
C SER A 320 13.95 -17.83 4.59
N PHE A 321 12.63 -18.03 4.61
CA PHE A 321 11.72 -17.66 3.54
C PHE A 321 11.76 -16.16 3.20
N ALA A 322 12.09 -15.32 4.19
CA ALA A 322 12.18 -13.86 4.01
C ALA A 322 13.21 -13.45 2.94
N ASN A 323 14.21 -14.30 2.65
CA ASN A 323 15.17 -14.03 1.57
C ASN A 323 14.47 -13.86 0.21
N CYS A 324 13.55 -14.77 -0.14
CA CYS A 324 12.86 -14.73 -1.41
C CYS A 324 12.01 -13.45 -1.53
N LEU A 325 11.27 -13.11 -0.46
CA LEU A 325 10.45 -11.91 -0.42
C LEU A 325 11.30 -10.63 -0.46
N MET A 326 12.44 -10.61 0.25
CA MET A 326 13.38 -9.50 0.24
C MET A 326 13.97 -9.28 -1.17
N VAL A 327 14.36 -10.35 -1.85
CA VAL A 327 14.86 -10.27 -3.24
C VAL A 327 13.79 -9.71 -4.17
N ALA A 328 12.53 -10.17 -4.04
CA ALA A 328 11.41 -9.64 -4.83
C ALA A 328 11.18 -8.14 -4.56
N THR A 329 11.16 -7.74 -3.28
CA THR A 329 10.93 -6.34 -2.89
C THR A 329 12.05 -5.43 -3.40
N VAL A 330 13.31 -5.81 -3.22
CA VAL A 330 14.46 -5.04 -3.71
C VAL A 330 14.44 -4.94 -5.24
N ALA A 331 14.16 -6.05 -5.93
CA ALA A 331 14.07 -6.06 -7.39
C ALA A 331 12.91 -5.17 -7.89
N ALA A 332 11.76 -5.14 -7.20
CA ALA A 332 10.66 -4.23 -7.51
C ALA A 332 11.10 -2.76 -7.38
N ILE A 333 11.71 -2.39 -6.26
CA ILE A 333 12.20 -1.01 -6.02
C ILE A 333 13.18 -0.57 -7.12
N LEU A 334 14.17 -1.39 -7.43
CA LEU A 334 15.16 -1.09 -8.47
C LEU A 334 14.56 -1.01 -9.88
N SER A 335 13.43 -1.69 -10.08
CA SER A 335 12.76 -1.78 -11.38
C SER A 335 11.81 -0.61 -11.64
N TYR A 336 11.39 0.17 -10.66
CA TYR A 336 10.47 1.29 -10.87
C TYR A 336 10.98 2.27 -11.93
N ILE A 337 12.27 2.63 -11.88
CA ILE A 337 12.89 3.57 -12.82
C ILE A 337 12.93 2.99 -14.24
N PRO A 338 13.56 1.81 -14.50
CA PRO A 338 13.60 1.25 -15.84
C PRO A 338 12.21 0.92 -16.39
N ILE A 339 11.27 0.47 -15.57
CA ILE A 339 9.89 0.19 -15.97
C ILE A 339 9.16 1.48 -16.39
N GLY A 340 9.32 2.59 -15.66
CA GLY A 340 8.78 3.88 -16.06
C GLY A 340 9.27 4.30 -17.45
N ASN A 341 10.58 4.13 -17.73
CA ASN A 341 11.16 4.42 -19.03
C ASN A 341 10.68 3.48 -20.15
N ILE A 342 10.50 2.20 -19.84
CA ILE A 342 9.96 1.22 -20.78
C ILE A 342 8.51 1.56 -21.11
N SER A 343 7.70 1.85 -20.10
CA SER A 343 6.29 2.23 -20.27
C SER A 343 6.12 3.49 -21.13
N ALA A 344 7.01 4.48 -20.97
CA ALA A 344 7.00 5.67 -21.81
C ALA A 344 7.25 5.36 -23.29
N LYS A 345 8.05 4.32 -23.59
CA LYS A 345 8.39 3.92 -24.96
C LYS A 345 7.31 3.03 -25.61
N ILE A 346 6.89 1.96 -24.92
CA ILE A 346 6.03 0.91 -25.50
C ILE A 346 4.54 1.05 -25.13
N GLY A 347 4.19 1.93 -24.16
CA GLY A 347 2.84 2.15 -23.64
C GLY A 347 2.56 1.36 -22.36
N ARG A 348 1.61 1.84 -21.57
CA ARG A 348 1.24 1.26 -20.27
C ARG A 348 0.64 -0.14 -20.41
N LYS A 349 -0.30 -0.32 -21.34
CA LYS A 349 -0.96 -1.60 -21.56
C LYS A 349 0.04 -2.72 -21.84
N LYS A 350 0.98 -2.51 -22.77
CA LYS A 350 1.99 -3.51 -23.12
C LYS A 350 2.93 -3.83 -21.96
N THR A 351 3.27 -2.81 -21.17
CA THR A 351 4.11 -2.99 -19.98
C THR A 351 3.41 -3.83 -18.91
N ILE A 352 2.13 -3.55 -18.61
CA ILE A 352 1.31 -4.37 -17.70
C ILE A 352 1.21 -5.80 -18.21
N MET A 353 0.86 -6.00 -19.49
CA MET A 353 0.73 -7.34 -20.08
C MET A 353 2.05 -8.13 -20.00
N GLY A 354 3.19 -7.48 -20.27
CA GLY A 354 4.52 -8.07 -20.10
C GLY A 354 4.79 -8.47 -18.65
N GLY A 355 4.45 -7.59 -17.69
CA GLY A 355 4.56 -7.88 -16.25
C GLY A 355 3.70 -9.06 -15.82
N VAL A 356 2.42 -9.07 -16.19
CA VAL A 356 1.49 -10.18 -15.85
C VAL A 356 1.96 -11.51 -16.46
N LEU A 357 2.44 -11.49 -17.70
CA LEU A 357 2.96 -12.70 -18.36
C LEU A 357 4.26 -13.19 -17.70
N LEU A 358 5.15 -12.28 -17.34
CA LEU A 358 6.39 -12.62 -16.62
C LEU A 358 6.06 -13.23 -15.24
N MET A 359 5.11 -12.66 -14.52
CA MET A 359 4.64 -13.18 -13.24
C MET A 359 4.02 -14.58 -13.40
N ALA A 360 3.18 -14.78 -14.41
CA ALA A 360 2.61 -16.09 -14.75
C ALA A 360 3.70 -17.12 -15.08
N ALA A 361 4.71 -16.76 -15.85
CA ALA A 361 5.84 -17.65 -16.19
C ALA A 361 6.63 -18.05 -14.94
N CYS A 362 6.89 -17.11 -14.03
CA CYS A 362 7.58 -17.39 -12.76
C CYS A 362 6.75 -18.32 -11.86
N TYR A 363 5.44 -18.10 -11.74
CA TYR A 363 4.56 -18.99 -10.98
C TYR A 363 4.46 -20.37 -11.64
N GLY A 364 4.37 -20.41 -12.97
CA GLY A 364 4.41 -21.68 -13.71
C GLY A 364 5.69 -22.48 -13.49
N GLY A 365 6.84 -21.81 -13.47
CA GLY A 365 8.13 -22.44 -13.13
C GLY A 365 8.18 -22.92 -11.67
N ALA A 366 7.61 -22.14 -10.75
CA ALA A 366 7.60 -22.50 -9.33
C ALA A 366 6.75 -23.73 -9.00
N ILE A 367 5.80 -24.14 -9.86
CA ILE A 367 5.02 -25.39 -9.70
C ILE A 367 5.94 -26.62 -9.65
N PHE A 368 7.06 -26.57 -10.36
CA PHE A 368 8.02 -27.69 -10.42
C PHE A 368 9.04 -27.68 -9.29
N ALA A 369 9.09 -26.60 -8.50
CA ALA A 369 10.01 -26.45 -7.38
C ALA A 369 9.48 -27.19 -6.14
N ARG A 370 9.84 -28.45 -5.95
CA ARG A 370 9.44 -29.28 -4.80
C ARG A 370 10.29 -29.04 -3.57
N GLU A 371 11.46 -28.45 -3.75
CA GLU A 371 12.43 -28.13 -2.71
C GLU A 371 12.99 -26.72 -2.95
N TYR A 372 13.48 -26.10 -1.91
CA TYR A 372 14.17 -24.81 -2.05
C TYR A 372 15.49 -24.99 -2.79
N HIS A 373 15.64 -24.27 -3.88
CA HIS A 373 16.92 -24.13 -4.60
C HIS A 373 17.20 -22.62 -4.81
N PRO A 374 18.46 -22.16 -4.68
CA PRO A 374 18.81 -20.73 -4.80
C PRO A 374 18.32 -20.04 -6.09
N ILE A 375 18.10 -20.79 -7.18
CA ILE A 375 17.54 -20.28 -8.44
C ILE A 375 16.13 -19.71 -8.26
N ILE A 376 15.40 -20.13 -7.22
CA ILE A 376 14.08 -19.61 -6.86
C ILE A 376 14.14 -18.10 -6.57
N ASN A 377 15.26 -17.61 -6.03
CA ASN A 377 15.45 -16.18 -5.81
C ASN A 377 15.46 -15.39 -7.13
N VAL A 378 15.91 -15.99 -8.23
CA VAL A 378 15.83 -15.36 -9.56
C VAL A 378 14.37 -15.22 -9.98
N ALA A 379 13.55 -16.26 -9.77
CA ALA A 379 12.12 -16.16 -10.05
C ALA A 379 11.45 -15.09 -9.20
N PHE A 380 11.81 -14.97 -7.91
CA PHE A 380 11.30 -13.92 -7.04
C PHE A 380 11.78 -12.52 -7.44
N ALA A 381 13.03 -12.36 -7.89
CA ALA A 381 13.49 -11.10 -8.48
C ALA A 381 12.64 -10.72 -9.71
N LEU A 382 12.37 -11.67 -10.61
CA LEU A 382 11.53 -11.45 -11.78
C LEU A 382 10.07 -11.15 -11.42
N ILE A 383 9.52 -11.77 -10.36
CA ILE A 383 8.19 -11.44 -9.82
C ILE A 383 8.19 -10.00 -9.31
N GLY A 384 9.25 -9.53 -8.64
CA GLY A 384 9.40 -8.14 -8.22
C GLY A 384 9.39 -7.17 -9.40
N VAL A 385 10.14 -7.46 -10.47
CA VAL A 385 10.12 -6.69 -11.73
C VAL A 385 8.73 -6.68 -12.35
N ALA A 386 8.07 -7.83 -12.39
CA ALA A 386 6.71 -7.98 -12.92
C ALA A 386 5.70 -7.15 -12.13
N TRP A 387 5.79 -7.18 -10.80
CA TRP A 387 4.94 -6.39 -9.91
C TRP A 387 5.16 -4.88 -10.12
N ALA A 388 6.41 -4.43 -10.24
CA ALA A 388 6.71 -3.03 -10.58
C ALA A 388 6.09 -2.61 -11.92
N ALA A 389 6.13 -3.48 -12.94
CA ALA A 389 5.53 -3.20 -14.24
C ALA A 389 3.99 -3.03 -14.17
N ILE A 390 3.35 -3.77 -13.28
CA ILE A 390 1.90 -3.66 -13.04
C ILE A 390 1.59 -2.38 -12.25
N ASN A 391 2.21 -2.17 -11.09
CA ASN A 391 1.89 -1.07 -10.16
C ASN A 391 2.11 0.31 -10.77
N VAL A 392 3.25 0.55 -11.38
CA VAL A 392 3.57 1.86 -12.01
C VAL A 392 2.53 2.28 -13.05
N ASN A 393 1.83 1.34 -13.68
CA ASN A 393 1.01 1.59 -14.85
C ASN A 393 -0.50 1.41 -14.64
N SER A 394 -0.92 0.65 -13.63
CA SER A 394 -2.32 0.24 -13.46
C SER A 394 -3.24 1.40 -13.08
N TYR A 395 -2.91 2.12 -12.02
CA TYR A 395 -3.69 3.26 -11.56
C TYR A 395 -3.73 4.41 -12.58
N PRO A 396 -2.60 4.89 -13.12
CA PRO A 396 -2.63 5.94 -14.13
C PRO A 396 -3.43 5.57 -15.40
N MET A 397 -3.54 4.27 -15.71
CA MET A 397 -4.35 3.82 -16.84
C MET A 397 -5.85 3.93 -16.54
N ILE A 398 -6.29 3.70 -15.30
CA ILE A 398 -7.68 3.94 -14.85
C ILE A 398 -8.01 5.43 -14.91
N VAL A 399 -7.13 6.27 -14.37
CA VAL A 399 -7.32 7.74 -14.37
C VAL A 399 -7.40 8.28 -15.80
N ALA A 400 -6.58 7.77 -16.72
CA ALA A 400 -6.63 8.18 -18.13
C ALA A 400 -7.94 7.83 -18.87
N MET A 401 -8.73 6.90 -18.33
CA MET A 401 -10.07 6.57 -18.85
C MET A 401 -11.19 7.41 -18.22
N SER A 402 -10.90 8.13 -17.13
CA SER A 402 -11.87 9.01 -16.47
C SER A 402 -11.94 10.40 -17.16
N SER A 403 -13.08 11.05 -17.09
CA SER A 403 -13.22 12.47 -17.40
C SER A 403 -13.01 13.29 -16.13
N GLY A 404 -12.45 14.50 -16.23
CA GLY A 404 -11.96 15.32 -15.11
C GLY A 404 -12.79 15.33 -13.81
N SER A 405 -14.12 15.39 -13.90
CA SER A 405 -15.02 15.37 -12.72
C SER A 405 -15.17 13.99 -12.04
N ASP A 406 -14.77 12.90 -12.69
CA ASP A 406 -15.03 11.53 -12.24
C ASP A 406 -13.78 10.81 -11.69
N VAL A 407 -12.60 11.47 -11.65
CA VAL A 407 -11.32 10.87 -11.20
C VAL A 407 -11.46 10.24 -9.81
N GLY A 408 -12.02 10.96 -8.83
CA GLY A 408 -12.21 10.45 -7.48
C GLY A 408 -13.08 9.20 -7.40
N LYS A 409 -14.12 9.11 -8.25
CA LYS A 409 -14.99 7.93 -8.34
C LYS A 409 -14.23 6.71 -8.88
N PHE A 410 -13.42 6.90 -9.90
CA PHE A 410 -12.67 5.79 -10.51
C PHE A 410 -11.48 5.37 -9.66
N THR A 411 -10.84 6.29 -8.95
CA THR A 411 -9.86 6.00 -7.89
C THR A 411 -10.49 5.12 -6.81
N GLY A 412 -11.65 5.52 -6.28
CA GLY A 412 -12.37 4.70 -5.30
C GLY A 412 -12.74 3.31 -5.84
N THR A 413 -13.12 3.22 -7.12
CA THR A 413 -13.43 1.94 -7.76
C THR A 413 -12.18 1.06 -7.89
N TYR A 414 -11.03 1.63 -8.27
CA TYR A 414 -9.74 0.92 -8.30
C TYR A 414 -9.42 0.27 -6.96
N TYR A 415 -9.46 1.05 -5.87
CA TYR A 415 -9.19 0.53 -4.54
C TYR A 415 -10.24 -0.48 -4.07
N THR A 416 -11.51 -0.32 -4.43
CA THR A 416 -12.54 -1.32 -4.11
C THR A 416 -12.23 -2.68 -4.72
N PHE A 417 -11.81 -2.73 -5.98
CA PHE A 417 -11.48 -4.00 -6.65
C PHE A 417 -10.18 -4.60 -6.11
N SER A 418 -9.15 -3.81 -5.84
CA SER A 418 -7.91 -4.31 -5.23
C SER A 418 -8.14 -4.83 -3.81
N MET A 419 -8.89 -4.10 -2.97
CA MET A 419 -9.23 -4.54 -1.60
C MET A 419 -10.13 -5.77 -1.61
N ALA A 420 -11.10 -5.86 -2.52
CA ALA A 420 -11.92 -7.07 -2.66
C ALA A 420 -11.05 -8.31 -2.95
N ALA A 421 -10.04 -8.18 -3.81
CA ALA A 421 -9.09 -9.25 -4.04
C ALA A 421 -8.29 -9.58 -2.78
N GLN A 422 -7.83 -8.59 -2.02
CA GLN A 422 -7.06 -8.78 -0.79
C GLN A 422 -7.88 -9.44 0.32
N ILE A 423 -9.19 -9.19 0.38
CA ILE A 423 -10.11 -9.85 1.34
C ILE A 423 -10.40 -11.30 0.93
N LEU A 424 -10.73 -11.52 -0.35
CA LEU A 424 -11.17 -12.83 -0.82
C LEU A 424 -10.01 -13.82 -0.96
N THR A 425 -8.83 -13.35 -1.37
CA THR A 425 -7.71 -14.23 -1.71
C THR A 425 -7.22 -15.07 -0.53
N PRO A 426 -6.95 -14.53 0.68
CA PRO A 426 -6.48 -15.34 1.79
C PRO A 426 -7.45 -16.46 2.18
N VAL A 427 -8.76 -16.20 2.08
CA VAL A 427 -9.80 -17.19 2.37
C VAL A 427 -9.84 -18.28 1.30
N LEU A 428 -9.90 -17.89 0.01
CA LEU A 428 -9.97 -18.83 -1.11
C LEU A 428 -8.70 -19.65 -1.25
N SER A 429 -7.54 -19.02 -1.19
CA SER A 429 -6.26 -19.74 -1.26
C SER A 429 -6.09 -20.64 -0.04
N GLY A 430 -6.44 -20.14 1.17
CA GLY A 430 -6.41 -20.93 2.39
C GLY A 430 -7.30 -22.18 2.30
N PHE A 431 -8.50 -22.05 1.77
CA PHE A 431 -9.41 -23.18 1.54
C PHE A 431 -8.78 -24.25 0.62
N LEU A 432 -8.14 -23.85 -0.47
CA LEU A 432 -7.47 -24.77 -1.37
C LEU A 432 -6.24 -25.43 -0.75
N LEU A 433 -5.45 -24.66 0.00
CA LEU A 433 -4.27 -25.15 0.71
C LEU A 433 -4.67 -26.22 1.77
N GLU A 434 -5.77 -26.00 2.48
CA GLU A 434 -6.27 -26.87 3.54
C GLU A 434 -6.94 -28.15 2.99
N ASN A 435 -7.85 -28.00 2.01
CA ASN A 435 -8.72 -29.11 1.58
C ASN A 435 -8.20 -29.86 0.37
N VAL A 436 -7.23 -29.29 -0.39
CA VAL A 436 -6.67 -29.95 -1.57
C VAL A 436 -5.18 -30.26 -1.34
N SER A 437 -4.33 -29.26 -1.31
CA SER A 437 -2.87 -29.41 -1.06
C SER A 437 -2.20 -28.05 -1.02
N TYR A 438 -1.10 -27.93 -0.26
CA TYR A 438 -0.20 -26.77 -0.36
C TYR A 438 0.37 -26.55 -1.77
N ASN A 439 0.50 -27.61 -2.57
CA ASN A 439 0.96 -27.53 -3.96
C ASN A 439 -0.02 -26.76 -4.88
N THR A 440 -1.20 -26.41 -4.42
CA THR A 440 -2.17 -25.60 -5.20
C THR A 440 -1.80 -24.12 -5.24
N LEU A 441 -0.89 -23.62 -4.40
CA LEU A 441 -0.54 -22.21 -4.31
C LEU A 441 -0.09 -21.61 -5.66
N PHE A 442 0.93 -22.19 -6.28
CA PHE A 442 1.45 -21.68 -7.54
C PHE A 442 0.53 -21.95 -8.74
N PRO A 443 -0.13 -23.11 -8.88
CA PRO A 443 -1.20 -23.30 -9.87
C PRO A 443 -2.34 -22.28 -9.76
N TYR A 444 -2.78 -21.96 -8.55
CA TYR A 444 -3.76 -20.91 -8.29
C TYR A 444 -3.25 -19.54 -8.80
N ALA A 445 -2.05 -19.14 -8.40
CA ALA A 445 -1.46 -17.88 -8.82
C ALA A 445 -1.24 -17.80 -10.33
N LEU A 446 -0.80 -18.89 -10.97
CA LEU A 446 -0.67 -19.00 -12.43
C LEU A 446 -2.03 -18.81 -13.11
N PHE A 447 -3.06 -19.52 -12.66
CA PHE A 447 -4.40 -19.45 -13.25
C PHE A 447 -4.93 -18.01 -13.24
N PHE A 448 -4.90 -17.34 -12.09
CA PHE A 448 -5.39 -15.96 -11.96
C PHE A 448 -4.53 -14.97 -12.74
N SER A 449 -3.21 -15.17 -12.83
CA SER A 449 -2.34 -14.35 -13.68
C SER A 449 -2.67 -14.50 -15.16
N LEU A 450 -2.92 -15.71 -15.65
CA LEU A 450 -3.33 -15.95 -17.05
C LEU A 450 -4.70 -15.35 -17.33
N MET A 451 -5.66 -15.45 -16.41
CA MET A 451 -6.96 -14.80 -16.52
C MET A 451 -6.84 -13.27 -16.54
N ALA A 452 -5.95 -12.70 -15.73
CA ALA A 452 -5.64 -11.27 -15.76
C ALA A 452 -5.03 -10.85 -17.11
N PHE A 453 -4.14 -11.65 -17.68
CA PHE A 453 -3.60 -11.41 -19.02
C PHE A 453 -4.71 -11.40 -20.07
N LEU A 454 -5.61 -12.41 -20.05
CA LEU A 454 -6.71 -12.52 -21.01
C LEU A 454 -7.68 -11.33 -20.91
N THR A 455 -8.06 -10.93 -19.69
CA THR A 455 -8.93 -9.76 -19.52
C THR A 455 -8.24 -8.48 -19.95
N MET A 456 -6.93 -8.33 -19.70
CA MET A 456 -6.15 -7.17 -20.12
C MET A 456 -6.04 -7.04 -21.64
N THR A 457 -6.07 -8.13 -22.40
CA THR A 457 -6.11 -8.09 -23.89
C THR A 457 -7.33 -7.33 -24.41
N GLN A 458 -8.46 -7.41 -23.70
CA GLN A 458 -9.73 -6.77 -24.06
C GLN A 458 -9.78 -5.26 -23.77
N VAL A 459 -8.86 -4.74 -22.97
CA VAL A 459 -8.74 -3.30 -22.67
C VAL A 459 -8.23 -2.55 -23.90
N ARG A 460 -8.99 -1.61 -24.44
CA ARG A 460 -8.66 -0.85 -25.67
C ARG A 460 -8.41 0.63 -25.43
N HIS A 461 -8.74 1.15 -24.25
CA HIS A 461 -8.68 2.57 -23.87
C HIS A 461 -7.75 2.77 -22.66
N GLY A 462 -7.33 4.00 -22.40
CA GLY A 462 -6.49 4.36 -21.26
C GLY A 462 -4.98 4.15 -21.48
N ASP A 463 -4.54 3.63 -22.63
CA ASP A 463 -3.12 3.44 -22.95
C ASP A 463 -2.48 4.76 -23.43
N VAL A 464 -2.46 5.76 -22.54
CA VAL A 464 -1.77 7.04 -22.80
C VAL A 464 -0.31 6.86 -22.42
N LYS A 465 0.61 7.20 -23.33
CA LYS A 465 2.04 7.14 -23.05
C LYS A 465 2.37 8.10 -21.91
N PRO A 466 3.08 7.63 -20.86
CA PRO A 466 3.50 8.51 -19.77
C PRO A 466 4.37 9.65 -20.29
N GLN A 467 4.16 10.83 -19.75
CA GLN A 467 5.12 11.93 -19.96
C GLN A 467 6.42 11.60 -19.23
N LYS A 468 7.55 12.10 -19.77
CA LYS A 468 8.85 11.91 -19.13
C LYS A 468 8.84 12.62 -17.77
N LYS A 469 9.05 11.87 -16.69
CA LYS A 469 9.11 12.43 -15.35
C LYS A 469 10.34 13.31 -15.21
N GLU A 470 10.22 14.44 -14.54
CA GLU A 470 11.29 15.43 -14.38
C GLU A 470 12.36 14.96 -13.40
N SER A 471 11.99 14.15 -12.43
CA SER A 471 12.87 13.62 -11.39
C SER A 471 12.91 12.09 -11.41
N ILE A 472 14.09 11.52 -11.14
CA ILE A 472 14.27 10.07 -10.97
C ILE A 472 13.38 9.56 -9.82
N LEU A 473 13.21 10.32 -8.74
CA LEU A 473 12.42 9.95 -7.58
C LEU A 473 10.92 9.85 -7.88
N GLU A 474 10.39 10.60 -8.86
CA GLU A 474 8.97 10.50 -9.24
C GLU A 474 8.57 9.12 -9.77
N ASN A 475 9.55 8.28 -10.15
CA ASN A 475 9.26 6.91 -10.57
C ASN A 475 8.81 6.00 -9.40
N PHE A 476 9.02 6.43 -8.15
CA PHE A 476 8.55 5.73 -6.95
C PHE A 476 7.17 6.24 -6.49
N ASP A 477 6.58 7.19 -7.23
CA ASP A 477 5.19 7.60 -7.02
C ASP A 477 4.28 6.52 -7.63
N VAL A 478 3.97 5.56 -6.81
CA VAL A 478 3.07 4.44 -7.09
C VAL A 478 2.02 4.41 -6.00
N ASP A 479 0.78 4.18 -6.40
CA ASP A 479 -0.34 4.05 -5.46
C ASP A 479 -0.47 2.58 -5.08
N ASP A 480 -0.08 2.28 -3.83
CA ASP A 480 -0.26 0.97 -3.20
C ASP A 480 -1.59 0.87 -2.44
#